data_8344f04baa39619d5933b0d90b3bc0cd
#
_entry.id   8344f04baa39619d5933b0d90b3bc0cd
#
_cell.length_a   1.000
_cell.length_b   1.000
_cell.length_c   1.000
_cell.angle_alpha   90.00
_cell.angle_beta   90.00
_cell.angle_gamma   90.00
#
_symmetry.space_group_name_H-M   'P 1'
#
loop_
_entity.id
_entity.type
_entity.pdbx_description
1 polymer ?
#
loop_
_entity_poly.entity_id
_entity_poly.type
_entity_poly.pdbx_seq_one_letter_code
_entity_poly.pdbx_strand_id
1 'polypeptide(L)'
;MARTPLLDRDLAAFGAGRGDAPPHPVVARLADRFRHWAAETPWALVGPLYVTEGSRMGSMLLARSLGKAFGLPAAAGVGLDYHVDGIATRPQDWKRFREAVSGLPLSTERQADATAAAAETMDGLVELYGA
;
A
#
# COMPACT_ATOMS: atom_id res chain seq x y z
N MET A 1 0.16 -6.80 8.89
CA MET A 1 1.38 -7.62 8.77
C MET A 1 2.38 -6.86 7.90
N ALA A 2 3.66 -6.73 8.33
CA ALA A 2 4.67 -6.01 7.56
C ALA A 2 5.00 -6.77 6.26
N ARG A 3 5.05 -6.08 5.12
CA ARG A 3 5.28 -6.68 3.80
C ARG A 3 6.68 -6.49 3.26
N THR A 4 7.52 -5.86 4.03
CA THR A 4 8.91 -5.64 3.68
C THR A 4 9.65 -6.92 3.28
N PRO A 5 9.45 -8.07 3.97
CA PRO A 5 10.09 -9.34 3.57
C PRO A 5 9.66 -9.84 2.18
N LEU A 6 8.45 -9.49 1.71
CA LEU A 6 8.00 -9.84 0.37
C LEU A 6 8.77 -9.05 -0.68
N LEU A 7 8.93 -7.74 -0.47
CA LEU A 7 9.72 -6.88 -1.34
C LEU A 7 11.20 -7.29 -1.37
N ASP A 8 11.77 -7.71 -0.23
CA ASP A 8 13.15 -8.19 -0.18
C ASP A 8 13.34 -9.44 -1.05
N ARG A 9 12.38 -10.38 -1.02
CA ARG A 9 12.42 -11.57 -1.87
C ARG A 9 12.29 -11.20 -3.36
N ASP A 10 11.41 -10.25 -3.69
CA ASP A 10 11.24 -9.80 -5.05
C ASP A 10 12.51 -9.12 -5.57
N LEU A 11 13.13 -8.24 -4.79
CA LEU A 11 14.41 -7.62 -5.13
C LEU A 11 15.52 -8.68 -5.34
N ALA A 12 15.62 -9.64 -4.44
CA ALA A 12 16.62 -10.70 -4.53
C ALA A 12 16.44 -11.56 -5.80
N ALA A 13 15.19 -11.80 -6.24
CA ALA A 13 14.90 -12.53 -7.47
C ALA A 13 15.44 -11.83 -8.73
N PHE A 14 15.61 -10.51 -8.68
CA PHE A 14 16.22 -9.70 -9.74
C PHE A 14 17.71 -9.40 -9.50
N GLY A 15 18.34 -10.04 -8.52
CA GLY A 15 19.73 -9.77 -8.17
C GLY A 15 19.94 -8.38 -7.55
N ALA A 16 18.88 -7.76 -7.05
CA ALA A 16 18.88 -6.46 -6.42
C ALA A 16 18.72 -6.60 -4.89
N GLY A 17 19.12 -5.56 -4.16
CA GLY A 17 18.89 -5.43 -2.73
C GLY A 17 18.42 -4.04 -2.38
N ARG A 18 18.11 -3.79 -1.11
CA ARG A 18 17.88 -2.44 -0.63
C ARG A 18 19.18 -1.65 -0.76
N GLY A 19 19.17 -0.60 -1.57
CA GLY A 19 20.30 0.31 -1.63
C GLY A 19 20.43 1.14 -0.35
N ASP A 20 21.60 1.75 -0.17
CA ASP A 20 21.88 2.70 0.93
C ASP A 20 21.41 4.12 0.61
N ALA A 21 20.71 4.31 -0.52
CA ALA A 21 20.18 5.61 -0.89
C ALA A 21 19.15 6.10 0.14
N PRO A 22 19.16 7.40 0.47
CA PRO A 22 18.14 7.97 1.34
C PRO A 22 16.74 7.78 0.71
N PRO A 23 15.69 7.70 1.52
CA PRO A 23 14.34 7.57 1.01
C PRO A 23 13.99 8.78 0.13
N HIS A 24 13.20 8.55 -0.90
CA HIS A 24 12.67 9.63 -1.73
C HIS A 24 11.98 10.69 -0.84
N PRO A 25 12.15 12.01 -1.12
CA PRO A 25 11.60 13.08 -0.26
C PRO A 25 10.10 12.93 0.03
N VAL A 26 9.33 12.47 -0.93
CA VAL A 26 7.89 12.16 -0.76
C VAL A 26 7.67 11.08 0.29
N VAL A 27 8.48 10.02 0.27
CA VAL A 27 8.37 8.92 1.25
C VAL A 27 8.70 9.40 2.64
N ALA A 28 9.76 10.23 2.79
CA ALA A 28 10.12 10.83 4.08
C ALA A 28 8.98 11.72 4.60
N ARG A 29 8.43 12.59 3.74
CA ARG A 29 7.29 13.46 4.08
C ARG A 29 6.06 12.65 4.52
N LEU A 30 5.66 11.63 3.77
CA LEU A 30 4.53 10.77 4.15
C LEU A 30 4.78 10.04 5.47
N ALA A 31 5.98 9.56 5.70
CA ALA A 31 6.33 8.91 6.97
C ALA A 31 6.20 9.86 8.17
N ASP A 32 6.60 11.13 8.01
CA ASP A 32 6.43 12.16 9.03
C ASP A 32 4.96 12.48 9.26
N ARG A 33 4.16 12.57 8.20
CA ARG A 33 2.71 12.75 8.31
C ARG A 33 2.04 11.59 9.04
N PHE A 34 2.41 10.36 8.73
CA PHE A 34 1.85 9.19 9.42
C PHE A 34 2.21 9.18 10.91
N ARG A 35 3.44 9.57 11.28
CA ARG A 35 3.81 9.71 12.70
C ARG A 35 3.01 10.80 13.39
N HIS A 36 2.83 11.95 12.73
CA HIS A 36 2.01 13.04 13.26
C HIS A 36 0.57 12.60 13.49
N TRP A 37 -0.09 11.98 12.49
CA TRP A 37 -1.44 11.48 12.67
C TRP A 37 -1.53 10.42 13.76
N ALA A 38 -0.56 9.53 13.88
CA ALA A 38 -0.55 8.52 14.93
C ALA A 38 -0.51 9.13 16.35
N ALA A 39 0.19 10.26 16.50
CA ALA A 39 0.32 10.96 17.78
C ALA A 39 -0.89 11.85 18.10
N GLU A 40 -1.37 12.62 17.13
CA GLU A 40 -2.33 13.71 17.38
C GLU A 40 -3.76 13.37 16.97
N THR A 41 -3.95 12.64 15.86
CA THR A 41 -5.26 12.34 15.25
C THR A 41 -5.32 10.89 14.75
N PRO A 42 -5.24 9.89 15.62
CA PRO A 42 -5.07 8.49 15.21
C PRO A 42 -6.19 7.96 14.30
N TRP A 43 -7.39 8.52 14.38
CA TRP A 43 -8.49 8.20 13.45
C TRP A 43 -8.20 8.59 11.99
N ALA A 44 -7.36 9.60 11.77
CA ALA A 44 -6.96 10.00 10.41
C ALA A 44 -6.19 8.89 9.68
N LEU A 45 -5.51 7.98 10.40
CA LEU A 45 -4.79 6.85 9.82
C LEU A 45 -5.70 5.86 9.07
N VAL A 46 -7.01 5.91 9.29
CA VAL A 46 -7.98 5.12 8.49
C VAL A 46 -7.86 5.48 7.01
N GLY A 47 -7.58 6.75 6.68
CA GLY A 47 -7.41 7.22 5.31
C GLY A 47 -6.24 6.55 4.58
N PRO A 48 -4.99 6.70 5.03
CA PRO A 48 -3.83 6.01 4.48
C PRO A 48 -3.99 4.49 4.42
N LEU A 49 -4.60 3.89 5.46
CA LEU A 49 -4.87 2.46 5.48
C LEU A 49 -5.84 2.06 4.36
N TYR A 50 -6.88 2.86 4.14
CA TYR A 50 -7.83 2.63 3.05
C TYR A 50 -7.16 2.70 1.67
N VAL A 51 -6.30 3.69 1.45
CA VAL A 51 -5.53 3.85 0.21
C VAL A 51 -4.60 2.65 -0.01
N THR A 52 -3.83 2.26 1.01
CA THR A 52 -2.87 1.17 0.89
C THR A 52 -3.52 -0.19 0.72
N GLU A 53 -4.61 -0.50 1.44
CA GLU A 53 -5.34 -1.74 1.25
C GLU A 53 -6.11 -1.76 -0.08
N GLY A 54 -6.65 -0.62 -0.52
CA GLY A 54 -7.31 -0.49 -1.83
C GLY A 54 -6.34 -0.71 -2.99
N SER A 55 -5.11 -0.20 -2.89
CA SER A 55 -4.08 -0.37 -3.93
C SER A 55 -3.71 -1.85 -4.17
N ARG A 56 -3.90 -2.72 -3.18
CA ARG A 56 -3.69 -4.16 -3.33
C ARG A 56 -4.62 -4.80 -4.37
N MET A 57 -5.81 -4.23 -4.57
CA MET A 57 -6.71 -4.71 -5.62
C MET A 57 -6.10 -4.45 -7.01
N GLY A 58 -5.46 -3.30 -7.22
CA GLY A 58 -4.70 -2.99 -8.44
C GLY A 58 -3.48 -3.89 -8.65
N SER A 59 -2.83 -4.33 -7.59
CA SER A 59 -1.68 -5.24 -7.66
C SER A 59 -1.98 -6.57 -8.37
N MET A 60 -3.24 -7.02 -8.36
CA MET A 60 -3.64 -8.23 -9.10
C MET A 60 -3.49 -8.08 -10.61
N LEU A 61 -3.77 -6.89 -11.13
CA LEU A 61 -3.60 -6.56 -12.55
C LEU A 61 -2.11 -6.39 -12.87
N LEU A 62 -1.38 -5.69 -12.00
CA LEU A 62 0.07 -5.50 -12.14
C LEU A 62 0.82 -6.82 -12.15
N ALA A 63 0.50 -7.77 -11.27
CA ALA A 63 1.14 -9.08 -11.23
C ALA A 63 1.08 -9.79 -12.58
N ARG A 64 -0.07 -9.75 -13.26
CA ARG A 64 -0.24 -10.34 -14.60
C ARG A 64 0.61 -9.63 -15.65
N SER A 65 0.58 -8.31 -15.66
CA SER A 65 1.31 -7.49 -16.63
C SER A 65 2.81 -7.63 -16.46
N LEU A 66 3.31 -7.57 -15.22
CA LEU A 66 4.72 -7.75 -14.90
C LEU A 66 5.18 -9.19 -15.21
N GLY A 67 4.40 -10.20 -14.83
CA GLY A 67 4.70 -11.59 -15.14
C GLY A 67 4.90 -11.80 -16.65
N LYS A 68 4.01 -11.22 -17.46
CA LYS A 68 4.12 -11.27 -18.92
C LYS A 68 5.33 -10.49 -19.44
N ALA A 69 5.55 -9.28 -18.94
CA ALA A 69 6.62 -8.40 -19.41
C ALA A 69 8.03 -8.95 -19.10
N PHE A 70 8.18 -9.61 -17.95
CA PHE A 70 9.47 -10.16 -17.50
C PHE A 70 9.60 -11.69 -17.69
N GLY A 71 8.62 -12.33 -18.31
CA GLY A 71 8.64 -13.78 -18.52
C GLY A 71 8.59 -14.59 -17.21
N LEU A 72 8.03 -14.01 -16.14
CA LEU A 72 7.96 -14.67 -14.84
C LEU A 72 6.76 -15.61 -14.78
N PRO A 73 6.92 -16.80 -14.18
CA PRO A 73 5.81 -17.72 -14.00
C PRO A 73 4.80 -17.13 -13.00
N ALA A 74 3.61 -16.79 -13.48
CA ALA A 74 2.55 -16.16 -12.68
C ALA A 74 2.13 -17.00 -11.44
N ALA A 75 2.35 -18.32 -11.47
CA ALA A 75 2.00 -19.23 -10.38
C ALA A 75 3.09 -19.35 -9.28
N ALA A 76 4.32 -18.94 -9.54
CA ALA A 76 5.44 -19.19 -8.66
C ALA A 76 5.80 -18.01 -7.74
N GLY A 77 5.19 -16.83 -7.93
CA GLY A 77 5.46 -15.65 -7.10
C GLY A 77 6.89 -15.09 -7.19
N VAL A 78 7.80 -15.75 -7.87
CA VAL A 78 9.22 -15.34 -7.93
C VAL A 78 9.34 -13.96 -8.57
N GLY A 79 9.80 -12.99 -7.78
CA GLY A 79 9.89 -11.59 -8.19
C GLY A 79 8.55 -10.84 -8.21
N LEU A 80 7.46 -11.48 -7.75
CA LEU A 80 6.12 -10.92 -7.67
C LEU A 80 5.44 -11.22 -6.32
N ASP A 81 6.18 -11.67 -5.32
CA ASP A 81 5.66 -12.07 -4.01
C ASP A 81 4.80 -10.98 -3.37
N TYR A 82 5.25 -9.73 -3.47
CA TYR A 82 4.48 -8.58 -2.96
C TYR A 82 3.13 -8.42 -3.66
N HIS A 83 3.07 -8.65 -4.97
CA HIS A 83 1.86 -8.47 -5.77
C HIS A 83 0.88 -9.64 -5.67
N VAL A 84 1.37 -10.86 -5.42
CA VAL A 84 0.52 -12.07 -5.37
C VAL A 84 0.15 -12.48 -3.95
N ASP A 85 0.75 -11.89 -2.91
CA ASP A 85 0.46 -12.20 -1.50
C ASP A 85 -1.04 -12.06 -1.20
N GLY A 86 -1.66 -13.17 -0.77
CA GLY A 86 -3.08 -13.22 -0.46
C GLY A 86 -4.02 -13.03 -1.65
N ILE A 87 -3.57 -13.22 -2.89
CA ILE A 87 -4.37 -12.93 -4.11
C ILE A 87 -5.70 -13.69 -4.13
N ALA A 88 -5.74 -14.92 -3.60
CA ALA A 88 -6.95 -15.77 -3.61
C ALA A 88 -8.05 -15.24 -2.67
N THR A 89 -7.70 -14.60 -1.56
CA THR A 89 -8.65 -14.10 -0.56
C THR A 89 -8.86 -12.60 -0.64
N ARG A 90 -8.06 -11.90 -1.41
CA ARG A 90 -8.01 -10.43 -1.47
C ARG A 90 -9.35 -9.74 -1.72
N PRO A 91 -10.24 -10.21 -2.63
CA PRO A 91 -11.54 -9.57 -2.82
C PRO A 91 -12.43 -9.66 -1.56
N GLN A 92 -12.40 -10.81 -0.86
CA GLN A 92 -13.14 -11.00 0.38
C GLN A 92 -12.55 -10.18 1.52
N ASP A 93 -11.22 -10.13 1.62
CA ASP A 93 -10.51 -9.34 2.63
C ASP A 93 -10.78 -7.84 2.44
N TRP A 94 -10.78 -7.36 1.19
CA TRP A 94 -11.14 -5.99 0.85
C TRP A 94 -12.59 -5.67 1.20
N LYS A 95 -13.51 -6.58 0.94
CA LYS A 95 -14.93 -6.41 1.33
C LYS A 95 -15.07 -6.29 2.86
N ARG A 96 -14.48 -7.22 3.62
CA ARG A 96 -14.48 -7.19 5.09
C ARG A 96 -13.85 -5.91 5.64
N PHE A 97 -12.74 -5.49 5.05
CA PHE A 97 -12.06 -4.25 5.44
C PHE A 97 -12.98 -3.04 5.26
N ARG A 98 -13.63 -2.89 4.10
CA ARG A 98 -14.57 -1.78 3.85
C ARG A 98 -15.76 -1.81 4.82
N GLU A 99 -16.31 -2.98 5.10
CA GLU A 99 -17.39 -3.14 6.06
C GLU A 99 -16.95 -2.71 7.47
N ALA A 100 -15.75 -3.11 7.89
CA ALA A 100 -15.19 -2.71 9.18
C ALA A 100 -14.97 -1.21 9.25
N VAL A 101 -14.41 -0.58 8.22
CA VAL A 101 -14.21 0.88 8.16
C VAL A 101 -15.54 1.63 8.19
N SER A 102 -16.55 1.15 7.44
CA SER A 102 -17.89 1.76 7.43
C SER A 102 -18.61 1.65 8.77
N GLY A 103 -18.28 0.66 9.58
CA GLY A 103 -18.82 0.45 10.92
C GLY A 103 -18.09 1.21 12.04
N LEU A 104 -17.01 1.95 11.73
CA LEU A 104 -16.29 2.72 12.74
C LEU A 104 -17.15 3.87 13.29
N PRO A 105 -17.23 4.06 14.61
CA PRO A 105 -18.02 5.11 15.24
C PRO A 105 -17.29 6.47 15.16
N LEU A 106 -17.00 6.95 13.97
CA LEU A 106 -16.33 8.22 13.73
C LEU A 106 -17.36 9.34 13.58
N SER A 107 -17.15 10.45 14.28
CA SER A 107 -17.91 11.68 14.03
C SER A 107 -17.68 12.20 12.60
N THR A 108 -18.58 13.05 12.11
CA THR A 108 -18.42 13.68 10.78
C THR A 108 -17.08 14.40 10.63
N GLU A 109 -16.62 15.08 11.66
CA GLU A 109 -15.32 15.75 11.69
C GLU A 109 -14.16 14.75 11.53
N ARG A 110 -14.18 13.66 12.30
CA ARG A 110 -13.15 12.60 12.21
C ARG A 110 -13.18 11.86 10.87
N GLN A 111 -14.35 11.73 10.24
CA GLN A 111 -14.48 11.20 8.89
C GLN A 111 -13.84 12.15 7.86
N ALA A 112 -14.03 13.47 8.03
CA ALA A 112 -13.39 14.48 7.20
C ALA A 112 -11.85 14.43 7.32
N ASP A 113 -11.32 14.30 8.55
CA ASP A 113 -9.88 14.14 8.78
C ASP A 113 -9.33 12.89 8.07
N ALA A 114 -10.01 11.76 8.21
CA ALA A 114 -9.60 10.51 7.54
C ALA A 114 -9.64 10.65 6.01
N THR A 115 -10.64 11.35 5.46
CA THR A 115 -10.76 11.61 4.03
C THR A 115 -9.63 12.53 3.54
N ALA A 116 -9.31 13.58 4.27
CA ALA A 116 -8.20 14.47 3.95
C ALA A 116 -6.85 13.72 3.98
N ALA A 117 -6.64 12.87 4.99
CA ALA A 117 -5.44 12.05 5.09
C ALA A 117 -5.33 11.01 3.94
N ALA A 118 -6.46 10.45 3.47
CA ALA A 118 -6.49 9.59 2.30
C ALA A 118 -6.08 10.35 1.03
N ALA A 119 -6.62 11.56 0.83
CA ALA A 119 -6.28 12.41 -0.31
C ALA A 119 -4.79 12.77 -0.30
N GLU A 120 -4.25 13.25 0.83
CA GLU A 120 -2.83 13.57 0.97
C GLU A 120 -1.92 12.36 0.69
N THR A 121 -2.34 11.17 1.14
CA THR A 121 -1.60 9.93 0.86
C THR A 121 -1.62 9.59 -0.63
N MET A 122 -2.78 9.73 -1.28
CA MET A 122 -2.91 9.48 -2.72
C MET A 122 -2.09 10.46 -3.54
N ASP A 123 -2.12 11.75 -3.20
CA ASP A 123 -1.33 12.79 -3.86
C ASP A 123 0.17 12.48 -3.76
N GLY A 124 0.64 12.05 -2.58
CA GLY A 124 2.01 11.62 -2.40
C GLY A 124 2.38 10.40 -3.25
N LEU A 125 1.48 9.43 -3.41
CA LEU A 125 1.71 8.29 -4.28
C LEU A 125 1.73 8.70 -5.76
N VAL A 126 0.85 9.61 -6.18
CA VAL A 126 0.87 10.16 -7.54
C VAL A 126 2.17 10.91 -7.81
N GLU A 127 2.64 11.74 -6.89
CA GLU A 127 3.93 12.43 -6.99
C GLU A 127 5.09 11.43 -7.09
N LEU A 128 5.06 10.34 -6.31
CA LEU A 128 6.11 9.33 -6.30
C LEU A 128 6.19 8.52 -7.60
N TYR A 129 5.04 8.15 -8.18
CA TYR A 129 4.95 7.27 -9.34
C TYR A 129 4.64 7.98 -10.65
N GLY A 130 4.16 9.20 -10.60
CA GLY A 130 3.73 9.98 -11.76
C GLY A 130 4.78 10.95 -12.30
N ALA A 131 5.94 10.98 -11.65
CA ALA A 131 7.06 11.82 -12.08
C ALA A 131 7.81 11.22 -13.25
#